data_b1ef9250df00ee1a4502762850b29d95
#
_entry.id   b1ef9250df00ee1a4502762850b29d95
#
_cell.length_a   1.000
_cell.length_b   1.000
_cell.length_c   1.000
_cell.angle_alpha   90.00
_cell.angle_beta   90.00
_cell.angle_gamma   90.00
#
_symmetry.space_group_name_H-M   'P 1'
#
loop_
_entity.id
_entity.type
_entity.pdbx_description
1 polymer ?
#
loop_
_entity_poly.entity_id
_entity_poly.type
_entity_poly.pdbx_seq_one_letter_code
_entity_poly.pdbx_strand_id
1 'polypeptide(L)'
;MKRIKEILKAMPREKEMEAREKIGVAMWPKATALQRCINLQNIITGRTTRITPDGIKIIASILGVTPNDILEWDGENVARETVKTV
;
A
#
# COMPACT_ATOMS: atom_id res chain seq x y z
N MET A 1 5.85 -2.98 -0.13
CA MET A 1 4.98 -4.07 -0.65
C MET A 1 5.08 -4.14 -2.16
N LYS A 2 5.59 -5.23 -2.63
CA LYS A 2 5.87 -5.41 -4.07
C LYS A 2 4.63 -5.28 -4.95
N ARG A 3 3.50 -5.78 -4.46
CA ARG A 3 2.28 -5.76 -5.26
C ARG A 3 1.77 -4.34 -5.49
N ILE A 4 1.85 -3.50 -4.45
CA ILE A 4 1.47 -2.09 -4.58
C ILE A 4 2.35 -1.41 -5.62
N LYS A 5 3.65 -1.66 -5.56
CA LYS A 5 4.60 -1.11 -6.53
C LYS A 5 4.26 -1.53 -7.96
N GLU A 6 3.95 -2.80 -8.17
CA GLU A 6 3.60 -3.31 -9.49
C GLU A 6 2.31 -2.71 -10.03
N ILE A 7 1.29 -2.60 -9.17
CA ILE A 7 0.02 -2.00 -9.56
C ILE A 7 0.23 -0.55 -9.99
N LEU A 8 0.97 0.21 -9.20
CA LEU A 8 1.25 1.61 -9.51
C LEU A 8 2.05 1.76 -10.81
N LYS A 9 3.04 0.92 -11.02
CA LYS A 9 3.85 0.97 -12.24
C LYS A 9 3.07 0.60 -13.49
N ALA A 10 2.06 -0.23 -13.36
CA ALA A 10 1.21 -0.61 -14.49
C ALA A 10 0.26 0.49 -14.92
N MET A 11 0.07 1.51 -14.11
CA MET A 11 -0.83 2.63 -14.42
C MET A 11 -0.15 3.67 -15.32
N PRO A 12 -0.94 4.39 -16.16
CA PRO A 12 -0.43 5.60 -16.79
C PRO A 12 0.07 6.57 -15.71
N ARG A 13 1.10 7.33 -16.02
CA ARG A 13 1.74 8.21 -15.05
C ARG A 13 0.78 9.14 -14.31
N GLU A 14 -0.16 9.73 -15.05
CA GLU A 14 -1.15 10.63 -14.44
C GLU A 14 -2.02 9.91 -13.41
N LYS A 15 -2.44 8.70 -13.73
CA LYS A 15 -3.23 7.89 -12.80
C LYS A 15 -2.41 7.40 -11.62
N GLU A 16 -1.15 7.08 -11.84
CA GLU A 16 -0.25 6.71 -10.76
C GLU A 16 -0.09 7.85 -9.77
N MET A 17 0.17 9.06 -10.26
CA MET A 17 0.31 10.23 -9.39
C MET A 17 -0.97 10.53 -8.61
N GLU A 18 -2.11 10.44 -9.29
CA GLU A 18 -3.41 10.64 -8.65
C GLU A 18 -3.66 9.59 -7.56
N ALA A 19 -3.37 8.34 -7.85
CA ALA A 19 -3.54 7.25 -6.88
C ALA A 19 -2.62 7.45 -5.68
N ARG A 20 -1.37 7.82 -5.89
CA ARG A 20 -0.43 8.11 -4.81
C ARG A 20 -0.93 9.24 -3.91
N GLU A 21 -1.43 10.29 -4.50
CA GLU A 21 -1.97 11.43 -3.75
C GLU A 21 -3.19 11.00 -2.92
N LYS A 22 -4.11 10.28 -3.52
CA LYS A 22 -5.31 9.79 -2.83
C LYS A 22 -4.96 8.90 -1.64
N ILE A 23 -4.01 8.00 -1.83
CA ILE A 23 -3.54 7.14 -0.74
C ILE A 23 -2.95 7.98 0.38
N GLY A 24 -2.09 8.94 0.03
CA GLY A 24 -1.45 9.80 1.01
C GLY A 24 -2.45 10.61 1.83
N VAL A 25 -3.44 11.20 1.17
CA VAL A 25 -4.47 11.98 1.84
C VAL A 25 -5.35 11.10 2.74
N ALA A 26 -5.70 9.91 2.26
CA ALA A 26 -6.55 9.01 3.02
C ALA A 26 -5.85 8.43 4.25
N MET A 27 -4.56 8.11 4.13
CA MET A 27 -3.82 7.49 5.24
C MET A 27 -3.22 8.50 6.20
N TRP A 28 -2.78 9.64 5.70
CA TRP A 28 -2.09 10.66 6.52
C TRP A 28 -2.66 12.05 6.25
N PRO A 29 -3.94 12.27 6.60
CA PRO A 29 -4.61 13.53 6.25
C PRO A 29 -3.99 14.77 6.89
N LYS A 30 -3.31 14.61 8.03
CA LYS A 30 -2.68 15.71 8.74
C LYS A 30 -1.23 15.95 8.37
N ALA A 31 -0.65 15.07 7.57
CA ALA A 31 0.74 15.20 7.16
C ALA A 31 0.90 16.19 6.00
N THR A 32 2.12 16.71 5.84
CA THR A 32 2.44 17.53 4.67
C THR A 32 2.50 16.66 3.41
N ALA A 33 2.42 17.29 2.25
CA ALA A 33 2.55 16.57 0.98
C ALA A 33 3.87 15.81 0.90
N LEU A 34 4.96 16.43 1.34
CA LEU A 34 6.27 15.77 1.36
C LEU A 34 6.28 14.56 2.29
N GLN A 35 5.72 14.70 3.49
CA GLN A 35 5.67 13.60 4.44
C GLN A 35 4.82 12.43 3.92
N ARG A 36 3.71 12.73 3.26
CA ARG A 36 2.87 11.70 2.61
C ARG A 36 3.65 10.95 1.55
N CYS A 37 4.41 11.66 0.75
CA CYS A 37 5.22 11.06 -0.30
C CYS A 37 6.29 10.12 0.29
N ILE A 38 6.98 10.57 1.33
CA ILE A 38 7.99 9.79 2.02
C ILE A 38 7.37 8.54 2.66
N ASN A 39 6.25 8.70 3.34
CA ASN A 39 5.56 7.59 4.00
C ASN A 39 5.12 6.52 3.00
N LEU A 40 4.54 6.94 1.89
CA LEU A 40 4.12 6.01 0.85
C LEU A 40 5.32 5.31 0.21
N GLN A 41 6.38 6.05 -0.06
CA GLN A 41 7.59 5.47 -0.63
C GLN A 41 8.20 4.42 0.30
N ASN A 42 8.16 4.64 1.59
CA ASN A 42 8.63 3.66 2.57
C ASN A 42 7.80 2.36 2.53
N ILE A 43 6.51 2.48 2.31
CA ILE A 43 5.64 1.31 2.14
C ILE A 43 5.99 0.56 0.84
N ILE A 44 6.13 1.29 -0.25
CA ILE A 44 6.42 0.71 -1.57
C ILE A 44 7.76 -0.02 -1.57
N THR A 45 8.77 0.58 -0.95
CA THR A 45 10.13 0.02 -0.91
C THR A 45 10.32 -1.05 0.17
N GLY A 46 9.33 -1.25 1.01
CA GLY A 46 9.41 -2.26 2.06
C GLY A 46 10.11 -1.80 3.34
N ARG A 47 10.45 -0.53 3.46
CA ARG A 47 11.04 0.01 4.70
C ARG A 47 10.03 0.02 5.83
N THR A 48 8.77 0.28 5.51
CA THR A 48 7.67 0.16 6.45
C THR A 48 7.00 -1.17 6.18
N THR A 49 7.09 -2.09 7.12
CA THR A 49 6.55 -3.44 6.98
C THR A 49 5.25 -3.64 7.75
N ARG A 50 4.93 -2.72 8.65
CA ARG A 50 3.72 -2.80 9.47
C ARG A 50 2.66 -1.86 8.93
N ILE A 51 1.72 -2.41 8.20
CA ILE A 51 0.56 -1.68 7.73
C ILE A 51 -0.65 -2.31 8.39
N THR A 52 -1.52 -1.48 8.97
CA THR A 52 -2.73 -1.99 9.59
C THR A 52 -3.66 -2.58 8.54
N PRO A 53 -4.54 -3.53 8.91
CA PRO A 53 -5.54 -4.04 7.98
C PRO A 53 -6.40 -2.94 7.36
N ASP A 54 -6.73 -1.91 8.14
CA ASP A 54 -7.48 -0.76 7.63
C ASP A 54 -6.69 0.01 6.58
N GLY A 55 -5.40 0.19 6.78
CA GLY A 55 -4.53 0.83 5.80
C GLY A 55 -4.49 0.06 4.48
N ILE A 56 -4.40 -1.25 4.56
CA ILE A 56 -4.42 -2.11 3.37
C ILE A 56 -5.75 -1.98 2.63
N LYS A 57 -6.87 -1.94 3.35
CA LYS A 57 -8.19 -1.75 2.75
C LYS A 57 -8.31 -0.41 2.03
N ILE A 58 -7.78 0.64 2.63
CA ILE A 58 -7.77 1.97 2.02
C ILE A 58 -6.98 1.95 0.72
N ILE A 59 -5.77 1.42 0.75
CA ILE A 59 -4.93 1.34 -0.43
C ILE A 59 -5.58 0.50 -1.53
N ALA A 60 -6.11 -0.65 -1.17
CA ALA A 60 -6.77 -1.54 -2.11
C ALA A 60 -7.97 -0.86 -2.78
N SER A 61 -8.79 -0.16 -1.99
CA SER A 61 -9.95 0.56 -2.50
C SER A 61 -9.55 1.63 -3.52
N ILE A 62 -8.51 2.37 -3.23
CA ILE A 62 -8.02 3.44 -4.13
C ILE A 62 -7.43 2.84 -5.41
N LEU A 63 -6.71 1.74 -5.28
CA LEU A 63 -6.12 1.07 -6.44
C LEU A 63 -7.11 0.24 -7.24
N GLY A 64 -8.34 0.06 -6.74
CA GLY A 64 -9.36 -0.70 -7.44
C GLY A 64 -9.14 -2.22 -7.38
N VAL A 65 -8.46 -2.68 -6.36
CA VAL A 65 -8.19 -4.11 -6.15
C VAL A 65 -8.70 -4.53 -4.78
N THR A 66 -8.70 -5.83 -4.51
CA THR A 66 -9.10 -6.32 -3.19
C THR A 66 -7.88 -6.32 -2.25
N PRO A 67 -8.11 -6.26 -0.93
CA PRO A 67 -7.01 -6.42 0.02
C PRO A 67 -6.21 -7.71 -0.19
N ASN A 68 -6.89 -8.79 -0.58
CA ASN A 68 -6.25 -10.06 -0.85
C ASN A 68 -5.28 -9.99 -2.03
N ASP A 69 -5.59 -9.20 -3.05
CA ASP A 69 -4.69 -9.03 -4.20
C ASP A 69 -3.35 -8.45 -3.77
N ILE A 70 -3.35 -7.56 -2.79
CA ILE A 70 -2.14 -6.98 -2.23
C ILE A 70 -1.43 -7.98 -1.32
N LEU A 71 -2.16 -8.58 -0.41
CA LEU A 71 -1.62 -9.51 0.58
C LEU A 71 -1.14 -10.82 -0.02
N GLU A 72 -1.78 -11.27 -1.07
CA GLU A 72 -1.42 -12.52 -1.73
C GLU A 72 -0.01 -12.49 -2.29
N TRP A 73 0.43 -11.33 -2.76
CA TRP A 73 1.75 -11.17 -3.34
C TRP A 73 2.86 -11.08 -2.29
N ASP A 74 2.69 -10.16 -1.33
CA ASP A 74 3.66 -10.00 -0.25
C ASP A 74 3.33 -10.90 0.92
N GLY A 75 2.20 -11.55 0.83
CA GLY A 75 1.55 -12.18 1.94
C GLY A 75 2.07 -13.57 2.27
N GLU A 76 2.90 -14.15 1.45
CA GLU A 76 3.44 -15.47 1.77
C GLU A 76 4.08 -15.50 3.14
N ASN A 77 4.84 -14.46 3.45
CA ASN A 77 5.47 -14.35 4.77
C ASN A 77 4.46 -14.02 5.84
N VAL A 78 3.53 -13.12 5.56
CA VAL A 78 2.47 -12.75 6.50
C VAL A 78 1.55 -13.94 6.77
N ALA A 79 1.16 -14.65 5.72
CA ALA A 79 0.31 -15.82 5.86
C ALA A 79 0.99 -16.91 6.69
N ARG A 80 2.29 -17.12 6.50
CA ARG A 80 3.05 -18.08 7.29
C ARG A 80 3.10 -17.70 8.75
N GLU A 81 3.30 -16.44 9.04
CA GLU A 81 3.29 -15.94 10.41
C GLU A 81 1.93 -16.13 11.06
N THR A 82 0.88 -15.84 10.32
CA THR A 82 -0.49 -16.04 10.81
C THR A 82 -0.75 -17.51 11.12
N VAL A 83 -0.35 -18.40 10.23
CA VAL A 83 -0.50 -19.84 10.43
C VAL A 83 0.29 -20.33 11.65
N LYS A 84 1.47 -19.78 11.85
CA LYS A 84 2.31 -20.15 12.99
C LYS A 84 1.74 -19.68 14.32
N THR A 85 1.01 -18.60 14.32
CA THR A 85 0.42 -18.05 15.54
C THR A 85 -0.90 -18.70 15.91
N VAL A 86 -1.50 -19.37 14.98
CA VAL A 86 -2.74 -20.13 15.18
C VAL A 86 -2.42 -21.55 15.59
#